data_4099388c418c52e57d660cd9e4826cf4
#
_entry.id   4099388c418c52e57d660cd9e4826cf4
#
_cell.length_a   1.000
_cell.length_b   1.000
_cell.length_c   1.000
_cell.angle_alpha   90.00
_cell.angle_beta   90.00
_cell.angle_gamma   90.00
#
_symmetry.space_group_name_H-M   'P 1'
#
loop_
_entity.id
_entity.type
_entity.pdbx_description
1 polymer ?
#
loop_
_entity_poly.entity_id
_entity_poly.type
_entity_poly.pdbx_seq_one_letter_code
_entity_poly.pdbx_strand_id
1 'polypeptide(L)'
;FKLMKVAGAYWRGDAKNPMLSRIYGTAWTNDKDLAAYLTMLEEAEKRDHRRLGREMDLFHFQEEGPGVVFWHAKGWSLFQSLTSYMRRRLADDYSEVNAPQILDKVLWETSGHWGWYRESMFAVQSAGDEAEDKRVFALKPMNCPGHLQIFKHGLKSYRELPMRLAEFGVVHRYEASGAMHGLMRVRGFTQDDAHIFCTDAQMAEECMKINDLILSVYADFGFDEIVVKLSTRPEKRVGSDELWDRAEEVMTRVLAEIADKSGGRIKTGINPGEGAFYGPKFEYTLRDAIGREWQCGTTQVDFNLPERFGAFYVDADGSKKEPVMIHRAICGSMERFLGILIENYAGHFPLWLAP
;
A
#
# COMPACT_ATOMS: atom_id res chain seq x y z
N PHE A 1 -13.72 -28.58 -18.77
CA PHE A 1 -13.18 -28.39 -17.43
C PHE A 1 -11.86 -29.12 -17.26
N LYS A 2 -11.05 -28.66 -16.29
CA LYS A 2 -9.80 -29.31 -15.91
C LYS A 2 -9.69 -29.41 -14.40
N LEU A 3 -9.37 -30.60 -13.87
CA LEU A 3 -8.97 -30.77 -12.48
C LEU A 3 -7.51 -30.35 -12.34
N MET A 4 -7.23 -29.47 -11.38
CA MET A 4 -5.92 -28.82 -11.24
C MET A 4 -5.07 -29.45 -10.14
N LYS A 5 -5.62 -29.59 -8.93
CA LYS A 5 -4.93 -30.17 -7.78
C LYS A 5 -5.90 -30.67 -6.73
N VAL A 6 -5.37 -31.53 -5.86
CA VAL A 6 -6.05 -31.97 -4.62
C VAL A 6 -5.22 -31.50 -3.42
N ALA A 7 -5.87 -31.01 -2.39
CA ALA A 7 -5.24 -30.61 -1.13
C ALA A 7 -6.12 -31.01 0.06
N GLY A 8 -5.51 -31.25 1.23
CA GLY A 8 -6.25 -31.37 2.49
C GLY A 8 -6.88 -30.02 2.89
N ALA A 9 -8.08 -30.07 3.46
CA ALA A 9 -8.73 -28.90 4.05
C ALA A 9 -9.62 -29.34 5.22
N TYR A 10 -9.52 -28.66 6.35
CA TYR A 10 -10.43 -28.90 7.46
C TYR A 10 -11.84 -28.40 7.13
N TRP A 11 -12.86 -29.17 7.52
CA TRP A 11 -14.25 -28.76 7.35
C TRP A 11 -14.50 -27.41 8.04
N ARG A 12 -15.05 -26.45 7.30
CA ARG A 12 -15.30 -25.06 7.73
C ARG A 12 -14.05 -24.29 8.19
N GLY A 13 -12.85 -24.74 7.82
CA GLY A 13 -11.60 -24.06 8.16
C GLY A 13 -11.11 -24.26 9.60
N ASP A 14 -11.79 -25.07 10.41
CA ASP A 14 -11.41 -25.34 11.79
C ASP A 14 -10.59 -26.65 11.88
N ALA A 15 -9.37 -26.56 12.41
CA ALA A 15 -8.46 -27.69 12.57
C ALA A 15 -8.99 -28.80 13.51
N LYS A 16 -10.01 -28.51 14.31
CA LYS A 16 -10.70 -29.50 15.17
C LYS A 16 -11.69 -30.37 14.40
N ASN A 17 -12.08 -29.93 13.20
CA ASN A 17 -13.01 -30.67 12.35
C ASN A 17 -12.28 -31.73 11.49
N PRO A 18 -13.01 -32.73 10.93
CA PRO A 18 -12.44 -33.72 10.03
C PRO A 18 -11.71 -33.04 8.83
N MET A 19 -10.56 -33.63 8.49
CA MET A 19 -9.85 -33.26 7.27
C MET A 19 -10.53 -33.90 6.08
N LEU A 20 -10.85 -33.03 5.06
CA LEU A 20 -11.44 -33.44 3.80
C LEU A 20 -10.44 -33.25 2.66
N SER A 21 -10.66 -33.94 1.55
CA SER A 21 -9.95 -33.67 0.30
C SER A 21 -10.66 -32.54 -0.46
N ARG A 22 -9.96 -31.42 -0.67
CA ARG A 22 -10.44 -30.32 -1.50
C ARG A 22 -9.89 -30.49 -2.92
N ILE A 23 -10.79 -30.61 -3.89
CA ILE A 23 -10.46 -30.72 -5.30
C ILE A 23 -10.61 -29.34 -5.93
N TYR A 24 -9.55 -28.85 -6.55
CA TYR A 24 -9.54 -27.60 -7.30
C TYR A 24 -9.64 -27.90 -8.79
N GLY A 25 -10.46 -27.14 -9.48
CA GLY A 25 -10.63 -27.25 -10.92
C GLY A 25 -11.08 -25.94 -11.50
N THR A 26 -11.07 -25.87 -12.84
CA THR A 26 -11.58 -24.74 -13.61
C THR A 26 -12.53 -25.22 -14.71
N ALA A 27 -13.53 -24.40 -15.07
CA ALA A 27 -14.47 -24.68 -16.11
C ALA A 27 -14.63 -23.44 -17.02
N TRP A 28 -14.70 -23.68 -18.31
CA TRP A 28 -14.76 -22.64 -19.33
C TRP A 28 -15.84 -22.98 -20.35
N THR A 29 -16.33 -21.98 -21.08
CA THR A 29 -17.41 -22.16 -22.07
C THR A 29 -17.02 -23.02 -23.26
N ASN A 30 -15.73 -23.06 -23.59
CA ASN A 30 -15.18 -23.85 -24.69
C ASN A 30 -13.73 -24.27 -24.43
N ASP A 31 -13.22 -25.20 -25.22
CA ASP A 31 -11.87 -25.74 -25.10
C ASP A 31 -10.76 -24.72 -25.43
N LYS A 32 -11.04 -23.75 -26.30
CA LYS A 32 -10.10 -22.69 -26.66
C LYS A 32 -9.80 -21.77 -25.46
N ASP A 33 -10.84 -21.35 -24.73
CA ASP A 33 -10.69 -20.51 -23.55
C ASP A 33 -10.01 -21.28 -22.41
N LEU A 34 -10.34 -22.57 -22.25
CA LEU A 34 -9.66 -23.45 -21.31
C LEU A 34 -8.17 -23.57 -21.64
N ALA A 35 -7.82 -23.81 -22.90
CA ALA A 35 -6.43 -23.90 -23.34
C ALA A 35 -5.67 -22.59 -23.12
N ALA A 36 -6.27 -21.45 -23.45
CA ALA A 36 -5.69 -20.13 -23.21
C ALA A 36 -5.42 -19.88 -21.71
N TYR A 37 -6.36 -20.26 -20.84
CA TYR A 37 -6.19 -20.15 -19.39
C TYR A 37 -5.07 -21.06 -18.87
N LEU A 38 -4.97 -22.30 -19.34
CA LEU A 38 -3.90 -23.21 -18.93
C LEU A 38 -2.52 -22.71 -19.39
N THR A 39 -2.42 -22.19 -20.61
CA THR A 39 -1.18 -21.54 -21.12
C THR A 39 -0.81 -20.33 -20.27
N MET A 40 -1.78 -19.48 -19.89
CA MET A 40 -1.53 -18.36 -19.00
C MET A 40 -0.99 -18.81 -17.63
N LEU A 41 -1.51 -19.90 -17.06
CA LEU A 41 -1.00 -20.46 -15.79
C LEU A 41 0.43 -20.99 -15.92
N GLU A 42 0.75 -21.67 -17.01
CA GLU A 42 2.12 -22.15 -17.30
C GLU A 42 3.09 -20.98 -17.44
N GLU A 43 2.70 -19.91 -18.15
CA GLU A 43 3.50 -18.70 -18.27
C GLU A 43 3.66 -17.99 -16.93
N ALA A 44 2.61 -17.95 -16.08
CA ALA A 44 2.68 -17.40 -14.73
C ALA A 44 3.68 -18.17 -13.86
N GLU A 45 3.70 -19.50 -13.95
CA GLU A 45 4.65 -20.35 -13.20
C GLU A 45 6.10 -20.13 -13.65
N LYS A 46 6.34 -19.98 -14.95
CA LYS A 46 7.67 -19.66 -15.51
C LYS A 46 8.18 -18.30 -15.04
N ARG A 47 7.29 -17.35 -14.76
CA ARG A 47 7.61 -15.98 -14.35
C ARG A 47 7.57 -15.77 -12.84
N ASP A 48 7.21 -16.79 -12.06
CA ASP A 48 7.07 -16.69 -10.61
C ASP A 48 8.32 -16.06 -9.97
N HIS A 49 8.11 -14.91 -9.30
CA HIS A 49 9.19 -14.13 -8.69
C HIS A 49 10.02 -14.92 -7.66
N ARG A 50 9.43 -15.94 -7.02
CA ARG A 50 10.13 -16.80 -6.05
C ARG A 50 11.10 -17.72 -6.75
N ARG A 51 10.73 -18.20 -7.94
CA ARG A 51 11.59 -19.02 -8.79
C ARG A 51 12.69 -18.16 -9.40
N LEU A 52 12.33 -17.09 -10.12
CA LEU A 52 13.29 -16.20 -10.76
C LEU A 52 14.21 -15.52 -9.73
N GLY A 53 13.68 -15.12 -8.58
CA GLY A 53 14.46 -14.54 -7.48
C GLY A 53 15.58 -15.46 -6.99
N ARG A 54 15.30 -16.77 -6.92
CA ARG A 54 16.30 -17.79 -6.56
C ARG A 54 17.30 -18.02 -7.69
N GLU A 55 16.82 -18.21 -8.94
CA GLU A 55 17.67 -18.45 -10.10
C GLU A 55 18.63 -17.27 -10.38
N MET A 56 18.18 -16.04 -10.13
CA MET A 56 18.96 -14.82 -10.32
C MET A 56 19.75 -14.39 -9.07
N ASP A 57 19.62 -15.11 -7.96
CA ASP A 57 20.27 -14.80 -6.69
C ASP A 57 19.88 -13.43 -6.13
N LEU A 58 18.56 -13.12 -6.09
CA LEU A 58 18.04 -11.83 -5.66
C LEU A 58 17.70 -11.79 -4.15
N PHE A 59 17.06 -12.83 -3.64
CA PHE A 59 16.59 -12.90 -2.25
C PHE A 59 16.23 -14.32 -1.82
N HIS A 60 16.08 -14.51 -0.52
CA HIS A 60 15.45 -15.71 0.06
C HIS A 60 14.62 -15.40 1.29
N PHE A 61 13.87 -16.40 1.75
CA PHE A 61 13.15 -16.42 3.02
C PHE A 61 13.65 -17.59 3.87
N GLN A 62 13.69 -17.42 5.18
CA GLN A 62 14.09 -18.47 6.13
C GLN A 62 13.30 -18.40 7.44
N GLU A 63 13.44 -19.44 8.28
CA GLU A 63 12.61 -19.61 9.49
C GLU A 63 12.90 -18.57 10.57
N GLU A 64 14.12 -18.05 10.66
CA GLU A 64 14.52 -17.04 11.65
C GLU A 64 13.92 -15.66 11.37
N GLY A 65 13.42 -15.43 10.15
CA GLY A 65 12.72 -14.22 9.73
C GLY A 65 11.45 -14.51 8.97
N PRO A 66 10.40 -15.08 9.60
CA PRO A 66 9.20 -15.53 8.90
C PRO A 66 8.41 -14.36 8.30
N GLY A 67 8.41 -14.29 6.97
CA GLY A 67 7.77 -13.19 6.23
C GLY A 67 8.59 -11.92 6.12
N VAL A 68 9.90 -11.98 6.37
CA VAL A 68 10.86 -10.89 6.13
C VAL A 68 11.86 -11.32 5.06
N VAL A 69 12.19 -10.41 4.16
CA VAL A 69 13.03 -10.70 2.99
C VAL A 69 14.51 -10.58 3.34
N PHE A 70 15.30 -11.59 3.02
CA PHE A 70 16.75 -11.52 3.03
C PHE A 70 17.23 -11.18 1.62
N TRP A 71 17.59 -9.93 1.38
CA TRP A 71 18.06 -9.43 0.10
C TRP A 71 19.54 -9.79 -0.12
N HIS A 72 19.83 -10.42 -1.27
CA HIS A 72 21.20 -10.65 -1.72
C HIS A 72 21.74 -9.40 -2.44
N ALA A 73 23.02 -9.39 -2.77
CA ALA A 73 23.67 -8.20 -3.36
C ALA A 73 22.97 -7.73 -4.65
N LYS A 74 22.60 -8.63 -5.56
CA LYS A 74 21.88 -8.29 -6.78
C LYS A 74 20.46 -7.79 -6.51
N GLY A 75 19.73 -8.47 -5.63
CA GLY A 75 18.37 -8.05 -5.24
C GLY A 75 18.37 -6.71 -4.53
N TRP A 76 19.38 -6.47 -3.68
CA TRP A 76 19.53 -5.19 -3.02
C TRP A 76 19.90 -4.07 -4.00
N SER A 77 20.74 -4.34 -5.01
CA SER A 77 21.02 -3.39 -6.09
C SER A 77 19.74 -3.02 -6.85
N LEU A 78 18.90 -4.00 -7.19
CA LEU A 78 17.62 -3.79 -7.83
C LEU A 78 16.68 -2.93 -6.96
N PHE A 79 16.60 -3.24 -5.66
CA PHE A 79 15.83 -2.46 -4.67
C PHE A 79 16.31 -1.01 -4.60
N GLN A 80 17.62 -0.78 -4.53
CA GLN A 80 18.21 0.56 -4.48
C GLN A 80 18.00 1.34 -5.79
N SER A 81 18.04 0.67 -6.94
CA SER A 81 17.76 1.28 -8.24
C SER A 81 16.32 1.80 -8.30
N LEU A 82 15.35 0.99 -7.86
CA LEU A 82 13.95 1.40 -7.76
C LEU A 82 13.77 2.57 -6.78
N THR A 83 14.35 2.48 -5.59
CA THR A 83 14.27 3.53 -4.56
C THR A 83 14.89 4.83 -5.06
N SER A 84 16.04 4.77 -5.74
CA SER A 84 16.70 5.93 -6.30
C SER A 84 15.92 6.57 -7.45
N TYR A 85 15.25 5.75 -8.27
CA TYR A 85 14.31 6.23 -9.28
C TYR A 85 13.16 7.01 -8.62
N MET A 86 12.52 6.44 -7.62
CA MET A 86 11.42 7.07 -6.90
C MET A 86 11.86 8.38 -6.22
N ARG A 87 13.05 8.42 -5.59
CA ARG A 87 13.58 9.66 -5.01
C ARG A 87 13.72 10.76 -6.04
N ARG A 88 14.25 10.46 -7.23
CA ARG A 88 14.35 11.47 -8.31
C ARG A 88 12.99 11.98 -8.77
N ARG A 89 11.98 11.10 -8.81
CA ARG A 89 10.60 11.46 -9.19
C ARG A 89 9.90 12.36 -8.15
N LEU A 90 10.33 12.31 -6.90
CA LEU A 90 9.73 13.02 -5.77
C LEU A 90 10.51 14.28 -5.36
N ALA A 91 11.76 14.45 -5.81
CA ALA A 91 12.72 15.41 -5.27
C ALA A 91 12.25 16.87 -5.28
N ASP A 92 11.50 17.28 -6.30
CA ASP A 92 11.09 18.69 -6.47
C ASP A 92 9.83 19.05 -5.65
N ASP A 93 9.00 18.05 -5.32
CA ASP A 93 7.67 18.25 -4.73
C ASP A 93 7.54 17.77 -3.28
N TYR A 94 8.40 16.84 -2.84
CA TYR A 94 8.29 16.18 -1.54
C TYR A 94 9.55 16.37 -0.70
N SER A 95 9.36 16.58 0.60
CA SER A 95 10.43 16.51 1.59
C SER A 95 10.55 15.08 2.12
N GLU A 96 11.73 14.43 1.88
CA GLU A 96 11.98 13.09 2.44
C GLU A 96 12.23 13.21 3.94
N VAL A 97 11.53 12.38 4.72
CA VAL A 97 11.62 12.31 6.18
C VAL A 97 11.86 10.86 6.61
N ASN A 98 12.17 10.66 7.90
CA ASN A 98 12.32 9.33 8.48
C ASN A 98 11.79 9.31 9.91
N ALA A 99 10.70 8.58 10.14
CA ALA A 99 10.08 8.41 11.45
C ALA A 99 10.64 7.16 12.17
N PRO A 100 10.71 7.15 13.52
CA PRO A 100 11.21 6.01 14.29
C PRO A 100 10.42 4.72 14.02
N GLN A 101 11.13 3.57 14.07
CA GLN A 101 10.54 2.24 13.85
C GLN A 101 9.71 1.75 15.04
N ILE A 102 10.17 2.05 16.25
CA ILE A 102 9.57 1.64 17.51
C ILE A 102 8.98 2.88 18.16
N LEU A 103 7.68 2.85 18.42
CA LEU A 103 6.94 3.96 18.99
C LEU A 103 6.04 3.49 20.14
N ASP A 104 5.84 4.38 21.11
CA ASP A 104 5.00 4.11 22.27
C ASP A 104 3.55 3.79 21.87
N LYS A 105 2.94 2.86 22.59
CA LYS A 105 1.55 2.43 22.43
C LYS A 105 0.57 3.59 22.42
N VAL A 106 0.81 4.63 23.19
CA VAL A 106 -0.07 5.82 23.30
C VAL A 106 -0.28 6.47 21.93
N LEU A 107 0.74 6.48 21.06
CA LEU A 107 0.60 7.00 19.69
C LEU A 107 -0.43 6.19 18.88
N TRP A 108 -0.43 4.89 19.07
CA TRP A 108 -1.31 3.95 18.38
C TRP A 108 -2.74 3.96 18.95
N GLU A 109 -2.88 4.22 20.25
CA GLU A 109 -4.17 4.45 20.88
C GLU A 109 -4.80 5.75 20.38
N THR A 110 -4.01 6.83 20.33
CA THR A 110 -4.45 8.14 19.82
C THR A 110 -4.93 8.04 18.38
N SER A 111 -4.17 7.37 17.51
CA SER A 111 -4.54 7.19 16.11
C SER A 111 -5.69 6.19 15.89
N GLY A 112 -6.04 5.39 16.88
CA GLY A 112 -7.05 4.34 16.80
C GLY A 112 -6.55 3.00 16.29
N HIS A 113 -5.30 2.93 15.80
CA HIS A 113 -4.74 1.67 15.29
C HIS A 113 -4.69 0.57 16.35
N TRP A 114 -4.44 0.90 17.61
CA TRP A 114 -4.42 -0.08 18.70
C TRP A 114 -5.76 -0.78 18.92
N GLY A 115 -6.87 -0.11 18.66
CA GLY A 115 -8.21 -0.71 18.74
C GLY A 115 -8.59 -1.53 17.52
N TRP A 116 -8.33 -0.99 16.32
CA TRP A 116 -8.81 -1.55 15.06
C TRP A 116 -7.82 -2.51 14.38
N TYR A 117 -6.52 -2.37 14.68
CA TYR A 117 -5.45 -3.04 13.94
C TYR A 117 -4.50 -3.85 14.82
N ARG A 118 -4.80 -3.99 16.12
CA ARG A 118 -3.92 -4.61 17.13
C ARG A 118 -3.48 -6.02 16.77
N GLU A 119 -4.36 -6.84 16.22
CA GLU A 119 -4.06 -8.23 15.84
C GLU A 119 -2.96 -8.33 14.75
N SER A 120 -2.79 -7.26 14.00
CA SER A 120 -1.76 -7.14 12.95
C SER A 120 -0.52 -6.38 13.42
N MET A 121 -0.38 -6.05 14.70
CA MET A 121 0.76 -5.28 15.23
C MET A 121 1.73 -6.16 15.98
N PHE A 122 3.04 -5.86 15.85
CA PHE A 122 4.08 -6.42 16.70
C PHE A 122 4.27 -5.52 17.92
N ALA A 123 3.97 -6.06 19.12
CA ALA A 123 4.30 -5.39 20.37
C ALA A 123 5.76 -5.66 20.76
N VAL A 124 6.43 -4.65 21.28
CA VAL A 124 7.84 -4.70 21.71
C VAL A 124 7.90 -4.40 23.19
N GLN A 125 8.63 -5.22 23.92
CA GLN A 125 8.92 -5.03 25.34
C GLN A 125 10.43 -5.05 25.56
N SER A 126 10.92 -4.28 26.53
CA SER A 126 12.31 -4.35 26.95
C SER A 126 12.60 -5.71 27.59
N ALA A 127 13.73 -6.30 27.27
CA ALA A 127 14.19 -7.57 27.86
C ALA A 127 14.94 -7.39 29.20
N GLY A 128 15.20 -6.16 29.63
CA GLY A 128 15.94 -5.86 30.87
C GLY A 128 15.04 -5.91 32.11
N ASP A 129 15.53 -6.54 33.19
CA ASP A 129 14.84 -6.61 34.49
C ASP A 129 14.74 -5.25 35.19
N GLU A 130 15.56 -4.28 34.82
CA GLU A 130 15.61 -2.92 35.37
C GLU A 130 14.71 -1.92 34.65
N ALA A 131 13.85 -2.37 33.72
CA ALA A 131 12.88 -1.49 33.09
C ALA A 131 11.84 -1.08 34.14
N GLU A 132 12.14 -0.03 34.90
CA GLU A 132 11.17 0.72 35.72
C GLU A 132 9.98 1.17 34.86
N ASP A 133 10.16 1.17 33.57
CA ASP A 133 9.21 1.65 32.56
C ASP A 133 8.41 0.48 31.97
N LYS A 134 7.24 0.25 32.54
CA LYS A 134 6.26 -0.74 32.03
C LYS A 134 5.58 -0.30 30.72
N ARG A 135 6.18 0.64 29.96
CA ARG A 135 5.63 1.09 28.68
C ARG A 135 5.64 -0.03 27.66
N VAL A 136 4.57 -0.10 26.90
CA VAL A 136 4.43 -1.00 25.76
C VAL A 136 4.74 -0.20 24.50
N PHE A 137 5.60 -0.71 23.68
CA PHE A 137 5.94 -0.15 22.38
C PHE A 137 5.42 -1.06 21.27
N ALA A 138 5.38 -0.56 20.05
CA ALA A 138 5.10 -1.37 18.88
C ALA A 138 6.04 -1.00 17.74
N LEU A 139 6.37 -1.99 16.90
CA LEU A 139 6.90 -1.73 15.57
C LEU A 139 5.79 -1.04 14.75
N LYS A 140 6.14 0.05 14.06
CA LYS A 140 5.15 0.80 13.29
C LYS A 140 4.54 -0.06 12.19
N PRO A 141 3.21 -0.22 12.14
CA PRO A 141 2.51 -0.88 11.04
C PRO A 141 2.21 0.07 9.88
N MET A 142 2.35 1.39 10.12
CA MET A 142 2.09 2.50 9.21
C MET A 142 2.95 3.71 9.56
N ASN A 143 3.17 4.63 8.61
CA ASN A 143 3.99 5.82 8.82
C ASN A 143 3.17 7.05 9.23
N CYS A 144 1.85 7.05 8.99
CA CYS A 144 0.99 8.22 9.15
C CYS A 144 1.05 8.90 10.54
N PRO A 145 1.02 8.20 11.69
CA PRO A 145 1.15 8.87 12.98
C PRO A 145 2.51 9.53 13.18
N GLY A 146 3.58 8.94 12.63
CA GLY A 146 4.92 9.53 12.67
C GLY A 146 5.02 10.84 11.89
N HIS A 147 4.47 10.88 10.68
CA HIS A 147 4.44 12.10 9.86
C HIS A 147 3.59 13.21 10.51
N LEU A 148 2.50 12.84 11.18
CA LEU A 148 1.71 13.78 11.97
C LEU A 148 2.52 14.41 13.11
N GLN A 149 3.38 13.65 13.79
CA GLN A 149 4.27 14.23 14.80
C GLN A 149 5.28 15.20 14.19
N ILE A 150 5.79 14.94 13.00
CA ILE A 150 6.68 15.86 12.26
C ILE A 150 5.91 17.13 11.87
N PHE A 151 4.70 17.00 11.32
CA PHE A 151 3.84 18.13 10.98
C PHE A 151 3.56 19.00 12.21
N LYS A 152 3.23 18.41 13.35
CA LYS A 152 2.92 19.11 14.60
C LYS A 152 4.11 19.79 15.24
N HIS A 153 5.33 19.45 14.86
CA HIS A 153 6.52 20.06 15.41
C HIS A 153 6.65 21.52 14.94
N GLY A 154 6.39 22.45 15.83
CA GLY A 154 6.33 23.89 15.54
C GLY A 154 5.00 24.36 14.94
N LEU A 155 4.77 25.65 14.98
CA LEU A 155 3.59 26.29 14.42
C LEU A 155 3.66 26.30 12.88
N LYS A 156 2.57 25.89 12.23
CA LYS A 156 2.43 25.89 10.77
C LYS A 156 1.51 27.02 10.32
N SER A 157 1.88 27.67 9.23
CA SER A 157 1.07 28.68 8.56
C SER A 157 0.41 28.08 7.29
N TYR A 158 -0.75 28.59 6.92
CA TYR A 158 -1.39 28.24 5.64
C TYR A 158 -0.49 28.42 4.42
N ARG A 159 0.53 29.29 4.50
CA ARG A 159 1.50 29.54 3.43
C ARG A 159 2.50 28.41 3.21
N GLU A 160 2.63 27.51 4.21
CA GLU A 160 3.48 26.34 4.14
C GLU A 160 2.72 25.13 3.56
N LEU A 161 1.40 25.28 3.31
CA LEU A 161 0.56 24.24 2.72
C LEU A 161 0.42 24.43 1.20
N PRO A 162 0.39 23.35 0.42
CA PRO A 162 0.45 21.95 0.87
C PRO A 162 1.86 21.55 1.30
N MET A 163 1.96 20.87 2.47
CA MET A 163 3.20 20.27 2.93
C MET A 163 3.19 18.77 2.59
N ARG A 164 4.19 18.32 1.82
CA ARG A 164 4.28 16.95 1.35
C ARG A 164 5.50 16.26 1.96
N LEU A 165 5.26 15.30 2.86
CA LEU A 165 6.27 14.51 3.54
C LEU A 165 6.29 13.12 2.94
N ALA A 166 7.44 12.65 2.46
CA ALA A 166 7.63 11.31 1.89
C ALA A 166 8.62 10.49 2.72
N GLU A 167 8.41 9.19 2.82
CA GLU A 167 9.28 8.26 3.52
C GLU A 167 9.32 6.92 2.80
N PHE A 168 10.53 6.38 2.58
CA PHE A 168 10.68 4.94 2.31
C PHE A 168 10.66 4.21 3.65
N GLY A 169 9.46 4.16 4.23
CA GLY A 169 9.25 3.73 5.60
C GLY A 169 9.14 2.22 5.72
N VAL A 170 10.04 1.61 6.51
CA VAL A 170 9.91 0.20 6.84
C VAL A 170 8.81 0.03 7.87
N VAL A 171 7.81 -0.78 7.54
CA VAL A 171 6.66 -1.10 8.40
C VAL A 171 6.54 -2.60 8.61
N HIS A 172 5.91 -2.98 9.73
CA HIS A 172 5.73 -4.39 10.09
C HIS A 172 4.29 -4.69 10.42
N ARG A 173 3.74 -5.74 9.76
CA ARG A 173 2.37 -6.21 9.98
C ARG A 173 2.38 -7.70 10.22
N TYR A 174 1.72 -8.15 11.28
CA TYR A 174 1.62 -9.56 11.58
C TYR A 174 0.57 -10.21 10.66
N GLU A 175 1.04 -10.61 9.48
CA GLU A 175 0.23 -11.36 8.53
C GLU A 175 0.15 -12.84 8.97
N ALA A 176 -1.03 -13.45 8.82
CA ALA A 176 -1.20 -14.88 9.09
C ALA A 176 -0.29 -15.71 8.17
N SER A 177 0.30 -16.79 8.70
CA SER A 177 1.27 -17.61 7.95
C SER A 177 0.73 -18.12 6.62
N GLY A 178 -0.55 -18.48 6.54
CA GLY A 178 -1.19 -18.94 5.31
C GLY A 178 -1.50 -17.84 4.28
N ALA A 179 -1.35 -16.56 4.66
CA ALA A 179 -1.56 -15.43 3.77
C ALA A 179 -0.28 -14.94 3.09
N MET A 180 0.90 -15.33 3.60
CA MET A 180 2.19 -14.92 3.05
C MET A 180 2.43 -15.52 1.65
N HIS A 181 2.98 -14.73 0.73
CA HIS A 181 3.20 -15.14 -0.65
C HIS A 181 4.43 -14.46 -1.28
N GLY A 182 5.63 -15.00 -1.04
CA GLY A 182 6.88 -14.42 -1.56
C GLY A 182 6.97 -12.93 -1.25
N LEU A 183 7.40 -12.12 -2.22
CA LEU A 183 7.45 -10.66 -2.11
C LEU A 183 6.06 -9.98 -2.13
N MET A 184 5.02 -10.68 -2.59
CA MET A 184 3.69 -10.10 -2.78
C MET A 184 2.98 -9.82 -1.45
N ARG A 185 3.27 -10.62 -0.41
CA ARG A 185 2.70 -10.44 0.93
C ARG A 185 3.67 -10.92 2.00
N VAL A 186 4.24 -9.97 2.71
CA VAL A 186 5.29 -10.13 3.71
C VAL A 186 4.89 -9.47 5.03
N ARG A 187 5.64 -9.73 6.08
CA ARG A 187 5.41 -9.11 7.41
C ARG A 187 6.24 -7.87 7.65
N GLY A 188 7.41 -7.77 7.03
CA GLY A 188 8.27 -6.58 7.05
C GLY A 188 8.49 -6.09 5.63
N PHE A 189 8.15 -4.83 5.34
CA PHE A 189 8.24 -4.25 4.02
C PHE A 189 8.45 -2.75 4.05
N THR A 190 8.96 -2.21 2.95
CA THR A 190 9.19 -0.79 2.76
C THR A 190 8.07 -0.18 1.93
N GLN A 191 7.37 0.82 2.46
CA GLN A 191 6.41 1.61 1.69
C GLN A 191 7.08 2.84 1.08
N ASP A 192 6.73 3.17 -0.16
CA ASP A 192 6.96 4.48 -0.76
C ASP A 192 5.86 5.44 -0.33
N ASP A 193 5.79 5.68 0.95
CA ASP A 193 4.70 6.36 1.60
C ASP A 193 4.87 7.88 1.60
N ALA A 194 3.76 8.61 1.48
CA ALA A 194 3.76 10.05 1.67
C ALA A 194 2.45 10.53 2.27
N HIS A 195 2.56 11.64 3.01
CA HIS A 195 1.43 12.33 3.60
C HIS A 195 1.46 13.78 3.21
N ILE A 196 0.38 14.23 2.59
CA ILE A 196 0.20 15.60 2.15
C ILE A 196 -0.77 16.27 3.12
N PHE A 197 -0.30 17.33 3.78
CA PHE A 197 -1.13 18.18 4.62
C PHE A 197 -1.53 19.40 3.80
N CYS A 198 -2.81 19.60 3.58
CA CYS A 198 -3.32 20.66 2.72
C CYS A 198 -4.58 21.31 3.30
N THR A 199 -4.97 22.44 2.75
CA THR A 199 -6.28 23.03 3.02
C THR A 199 -7.35 22.26 2.24
N ASP A 200 -8.61 22.40 2.64
CA ASP A 200 -9.74 21.89 1.87
C ASP A 200 -9.75 22.32 0.41
N ALA A 201 -9.47 23.58 0.17
CA ALA A 201 -9.47 24.12 -1.20
C ALA A 201 -8.38 23.46 -2.09
N GLN A 202 -7.30 22.97 -1.50
CA GLN A 202 -6.20 22.33 -2.20
C GLN A 202 -6.43 20.84 -2.45
N MET A 203 -7.37 20.20 -1.73
CA MET A 203 -7.54 18.73 -1.70
C MET A 203 -7.72 18.12 -3.09
N ALA A 204 -8.63 18.68 -3.90
CA ALA A 204 -8.90 18.13 -5.24
C ALA A 204 -7.67 18.24 -6.16
N GLU A 205 -6.99 19.38 -6.14
CA GLU A 205 -5.78 19.61 -6.93
C GLU A 205 -4.65 18.65 -6.52
N GLU A 206 -4.46 18.43 -5.21
CA GLU A 206 -3.45 17.49 -4.71
C GLU A 206 -3.78 16.05 -5.09
N CYS A 207 -5.04 15.62 -5.03
CA CYS A 207 -5.46 14.30 -5.52
C CYS A 207 -5.17 14.11 -7.02
N MET A 208 -5.38 15.16 -7.84
CA MET A 208 -5.06 15.12 -9.28
C MET A 208 -3.56 15.04 -9.52
N LYS A 209 -2.73 15.84 -8.82
CA LYS A 209 -1.27 15.76 -8.92
C LYS A 209 -0.73 14.37 -8.56
N ILE A 210 -1.28 13.76 -7.50
CA ILE A 210 -0.94 12.40 -7.10
C ILE A 210 -1.31 11.42 -8.21
N ASN A 211 -2.51 11.53 -8.78
CA ASN A 211 -2.95 10.69 -9.88
C ASN A 211 -1.97 10.78 -11.07
N ASP A 212 -1.64 12.00 -11.51
CA ASP A 212 -0.75 12.23 -12.65
C ASP A 212 0.66 11.66 -12.38
N LEU A 213 1.15 11.80 -11.16
CA LEU A 213 2.42 11.21 -10.74
C LEU A 213 2.38 9.68 -10.79
N ILE A 214 1.34 9.05 -10.22
CA ILE A 214 1.17 7.59 -10.23
C ILE A 214 1.15 7.06 -11.66
N LEU A 215 0.32 7.65 -12.53
CA LEU A 215 0.19 7.23 -13.91
C LEU A 215 1.50 7.36 -14.68
N SER A 216 2.24 8.46 -14.47
CA SER A 216 3.52 8.67 -15.14
C SER A 216 4.60 7.68 -14.68
N VAL A 217 4.62 7.34 -13.38
CA VAL A 217 5.53 6.30 -12.86
C VAL A 217 5.19 4.94 -13.47
N TYR A 218 3.91 4.57 -13.52
CA TYR A 218 3.52 3.30 -14.10
C TYR A 218 3.85 3.17 -15.59
N ALA A 219 3.70 4.28 -16.33
CA ALA A 219 4.11 4.33 -17.74
C ALA A 219 5.62 4.11 -17.92
N ASP A 220 6.47 4.65 -17.03
CA ASP A 220 7.92 4.43 -17.08
C ASP A 220 8.30 2.95 -16.88
N PHE A 221 7.45 2.17 -16.19
CA PHE A 221 7.60 0.72 -16.03
C PHE A 221 6.84 -0.10 -17.09
N GLY A 222 6.24 0.56 -18.09
CA GLY A 222 5.54 -0.10 -19.18
C GLY A 222 4.16 -0.67 -18.83
N PHE A 223 3.50 -0.13 -17.81
CA PHE A 223 2.12 -0.49 -17.47
C PHE A 223 1.14 0.49 -18.13
N ASP A 224 0.54 0.05 -19.23
CA ASP A 224 -0.38 0.88 -20.03
C ASP A 224 -1.86 0.68 -19.65
N GLU A 225 -2.21 -0.49 -19.09
CA GLU A 225 -3.57 -0.80 -18.66
C GLU A 225 -3.72 -0.58 -17.16
N ILE A 226 -4.36 0.53 -16.79
CA ILE A 226 -4.58 0.93 -15.41
C ILE A 226 -6.08 1.08 -15.17
N VAL A 227 -6.53 0.59 -14.01
CA VAL A 227 -7.89 0.79 -13.51
C VAL A 227 -7.82 1.61 -12.22
N VAL A 228 -8.58 2.69 -12.16
CA VAL A 228 -8.70 3.54 -10.96
C VAL A 228 -10.11 3.37 -10.38
N LYS A 229 -10.19 2.91 -9.15
CA LYS A 229 -11.47 2.73 -8.46
C LYS A 229 -11.55 3.60 -7.22
N LEU A 230 -12.69 4.22 -7.01
CA LEU A 230 -13.03 4.89 -5.76
C LEU A 230 -13.68 3.89 -4.80
N SER A 231 -13.00 3.59 -3.71
CA SER A 231 -13.52 2.77 -2.61
C SER A 231 -14.16 3.68 -1.58
N THR A 232 -15.47 3.53 -1.39
CA THR A 232 -16.30 4.40 -0.54
C THR A 232 -16.42 3.87 0.87
N ARG A 233 -17.13 4.60 1.73
CA ARG A 233 -17.25 4.34 3.18
C ARG A 233 -17.64 2.90 3.52
N PRO A 234 -16.89 2.24 4.43
CA PRO A 234 -17.28 0.95 4.97
C PRO A 234 -18.35 1.10 6.06
N GLU A 235 -19.03 -0.01 6.38
CA GLU A 235 -20.01 -0.04 7.48
C GLU A 235 -19.38 0.39 8.82
N LYS A 236 -18.20 -0.14 9.13
CA LYS A 236 -17.42 0.19 10.33
C LYS A 236 -16.38 1.26 9.98
N ARG A 237 -16.61 2.48 10.48
CA ARG A 237 -15.76 3.65 10.19
C ARG A 237 -15.68 4.60 11.37
N VAL A 238 -14.75 5.53 11.31
CA VAL A 238 -14.63 6.69 12.21
C VAL A 238 -15.01 7.98 11.47
N GLY A 239 -15.31 9.05 12.20
CA GLY A 239 -15.74 10.34 11.64
C GLY A 239 -17.26 10.42 11.41
N SER A 240 -17.74 11.64 11.23
CA SER A 240 -19.18 11.90 10.98
C SER A 240 -19.55 11.62 9.51
N ASP A 241 -20.85 11.43 9.28
CA ASP A 241 -21.36 11.21 7.93
C ASP A 241 -21.12 12.43 7.03
N GLU A 242 -21.17 13.65 7.57
CA GLU A 242 -20.90 14.88 6.83
C GLU A 242 -19.46 14.96 6.31
N LEU A 243 -18.47 14.51 7.11
CA LEU A 243 -17.08 14.43 6.68
C LEU A 243 -16.91 13.42 5.54
N TRP A 244 -17.59 12.27 5.66
CA TRP A 244 -17.57 11.25 4.62
C TRP A 244 -18.26 11.72 3.33
N ASP A 245 -19.43 12.35 3.44
CA ASP A 245 -20.15 12.89 2.28
C ASP A 245 -19.28 13.89 1.51
N ARG A 246 -18.61 14.79 2.23
CA ARG A 246 -17.72 15.77 1.65
C ARG A 246 -16.49 15.14 0.96
N ALA A 247 -15.84 14.18 1.63
CA ALA A 247 -14.68 13.48 1.05
C ALA A 247 -15.06 12.70 -0.21
N GLU A 248 -16.16 11.95 -0.17
CA GLU A 248 -16.64 11.16 -1.30
C GLU A 248 -17.12 12.04 -2.47
N GLU A 249 -17.75 13.18 -2.19
CA GLU A 249 -18.15 14.14 -3.23
C GLU A 249 -16.93 14.66 -4.00
N VAL A 250 -15.89 15.11 -3.28
CA VAL A 250 -14.66 15.61 -3.91
C VAL A 250 -13.97 14.50 -4.69
N MET A 251 -13.82 13.32 -4.10
CA MET A 251 -13.15 12.20 -4.79
C MET A 251 -13.96 11.69 -6.00
N THR A 252 -15.28 11.71 -5.95
CA THR A 252 -16.12 11.36 -7.10
C THR A 252 -15.91 12.34 -8.26
N ARG A 253 -15.84 13.64 -7.97
CA ARG A 253 -15.53 14.68 -8.96
C ARG A 253 -14.13 14.49 -9.54
N VAL A 254 -13.13 14.23 -8.71
CA VAL A 254 -11.75 13.93 -9.16
C VAL A 254 -11.73 12.68 -10.03
N LEU A 255 -12.46 11.62 -9.69
CA LEU A 255 -12.55 10.40 -10.51
C LEU A 255 -13.12 10.67 -11.90
N ALA A 256 -14.15 11.52 -11.99
CA ALA A 256 -14.72 11.93 -13.27
C ALA A 256 -13.72 12.73 -14.11
N GLU A 257 -12.94 13.63 -13.47
CA GLU A 257 -11.89 14.38 -14.15
C GLU A 257 -10.75 13.49 -14.65
N ILE A 258 -10.36 12.46 -13.89
CA ILE A 258 -9.39 11.43 -14.31
C ILE A 258 -9.90 10.71 -15.56
N ALA A 259 -11.18 10.29 -15.58
CA ALA A 259 -11.79 9.63 -16.72
C ALA A 259 -11.74 10.51 -17.97
N ASP A 260 -12.18 11.77 -17.85
CA ASP A 260 -12.23 12.73 -18.95
C ASP A 260 -10.83 13.04 -19.52
N LYS A 261 -9.86 13.38 -18.67
CA LYS A 261 -8.47 13.66 -19.06
C LYS A 261 -7.79 12.47 -19.72
N SER A 262 -8.14 11.27 -19.33
CA SER A 262 -7.56 10.06 -19.92
C SER A 262 -8.03 9.79 -21.36
N GLY A 263 -9.10 10.43 -21.80
CA GLY A 263 -9.74 10.14 -23.09
C GLY A 263 -10.21 8.69 -23.21
N GLY A 264 -10.61 8.08 -22.10
CA GLY A 264 -11.08 6.69 -22.03
C GLY A 264 -9.97 5.63 -21.96
N ARG A 265 -8.70 6.04 -21.86
CA ARG A 265 -7.56 5.10 -21.69
C ARG A 265 -7.53 4.47 -20.30
N ILE A 266 -7.96 5.21 -19.27
CA ILE A 266 -8.04 4.71 -17.90
C ILE A 266 -9.48 4.27 -17.64
N LYS A 267 -9.63 3.03 -17.18
CA LYS A 267 -10.91 2.53 -16.72
C LYS A 267 -11.15 3.00 -15.29
N THR A 268 -12.32 3.58 -15.04
CA THR A 268 -12.70 4.04 -13.71
C THR A 268 -13.89 3.26 -13.18
N GLY A 269 -14.04 3.21 -11.85
CA GLY A 269 -15.16 2.53 -11.22
C GLY A 269 -15.30 2.87 -9.73
N ILE A 270 -16.35 2.36 -9.11
CA ILE A 270 -16.60 2.52 -7.67
C ILE A 270 -16.62 1.14 -7.02
N ASN A 271 -15.96 1.02 -5.86
CA ASN A 271 -16.00 -0.13 -4.96
C ASN A 271 -16.74 0.26 -3.68
N PRO A 272 -18.05 0.01 -3.57
CA PRO A 272 -18.83 0.39 -2.40
C PRO A 272 -18.37 -0.38 -1.15
N GLY A 273 -18.12 0.35 -0.04
CA GLY A 273 -17.80 -0.27 1.25
C GLY A 273 -16.34 -0.69 1.44
N GLU A 274 -15.47 -0.47 0.46
CA GLU A 274 -14.06 -0.92 0.48
C GLU A 274 -13.06 0.19 0.90
N GLY A 275 -13.56 1.35 1.34
CA GLY A 275 -12.75 2.45 1.86
C GLY A 275 -11.98 2.06 3.12
N ALA A 276 -10.97 2.85 3.49
CA ALA A 276 -10.33 2.71 4.78
C ALA A 276 -11.30 3.10 5.91
N PHE A 277 -11.06 2.63 7.14
CA PHE A 277 -11.95 2.97 8.25
C PHE A 277 -11.97 4.47 8.57
N TYR A 278 -11.00 5.24 8.10
CA TYR A 278 -10.81 6.68 8.35
C TYR A 278 -11.05 7.58 7.13
N GLY A 279 -11.24 7.03 5.93
CA GLY A 279 -11.50 7.82 4.73
C GLY A 279 -11.64 7.03 3.44
N PRO A 280 -12.27 7.60 2.42
CA PRO A 280 -12.37 7.02 1.08
C PRO A 280 -11.00 7.01 0.41
N LYS A 281 -10.83 6.11 -0.58
CA LYS A 281 -9.54 5.95 -1.26
C LYS A 281 -9.71 5.68 -2.75
N PHE A 282 -8.76 6.18 -3.56
CA PHE A 282 -8.50 5.64 -4.88
C PHE A 282 -7.58 4.42 -4.78
N GLU A 283 -7.90 3.39 -5.52
CA GLU A 283 -7.10 2.20 -5.71
C GLU A 283 -6.67 2.10 -7.16
N TYR A 284 -5.37 2.00 -7.38
CA TYR A 284 -4.78 1.88 -8.72
C TYR A 284 -4.38 0.42 -8.96
N THR A 285 -5.02 -0.19 -9.94
CA THR A 285 -4.77 -1.58 -10.33
C THR A 285 -4.03 -1.63 -11.65
N LEU A 286 -2.88 -2.29 -11.65
CA LEU A 286 -2.05 -2.55 -12.83
C LEU A 286 -2.43 -3.88 -13.46
N ARG A 287 -2.29 -3.99 -14.78
CA ARG A 287 -2.33 -5.26 -15.49
C ARG A 287 -0.94 -5.60 -16.02
N ASP A 288 -0.45 -6.80 -15.69
CA ASP A 288 0.85 -7.26 -16.13
C ASP A 288 0.82 -7.86 -17.55
N ALA A 289 2.01 -8.23 -18.06
CA ALA A 289 2.22 -8.74 -19.42
C ALA A 289 1.42 -10.03 -19.76
N ILE A 290 0.90 -10.74 -18.75
CA ILE A 290 0.05 -11.93 -18.94
C ILE A 290 -1.39 -11.72 -18.49
N GLY A 291 -1.79 -10.46 -18.25
CA GLY A 291 -3.16 -10.05 -17.98
C GLY A 291 -3.62 -10.18 -16.53
N ARG A 292 -2.73 -10.44 -15.57
CA ARG A 292 -3.08 -10.45 -14.13
C ARG A 292 -3.19 -9.04 -13.59
N GLU A 293 -4.09 -8.86 -12.64
CA GLU A 293 -4.35 -7.58 -12.00
C GLU A 293 -3.65 -7.47 -10.64
N TRP A 294 -2.99 -6.33 -10.40
CA TRP A 294 -2.25 -6.02 -9.18
C TRP A 294 -2.62 -4.65 -8.66
N GLN A 295 -3.26 -4.58 -7.51
CA GLN A 295 -3.47 -3.32 -6.81
C GLN A 295 -2.15 -2.88 -6.15
N CYS A 296 -1.67 -1.69 -6.50
CA CYS A 296 -0.42 -1.11 -6.00
C CYS A 296 -0.65 0.27 -5.39
N GLY A 297 -0.93 1.27 -6.21
CA GLY A 297 -1.08 2.65 -5.77
C GLY A 297 -2.36 2.90 -4.99
N THR A 298 -2.28 3.85 -4.06
CA THR A 298 -3.43 4.35 -3.31
C THR A 298 -3.31 5.84 -3.07
N THR A 299 -4.47 6.53 -3.06
CA THR A 299 -4.63 7.90 -2.59
C THR A 299 -5.83 7.91 -1.64
N GLN A 300 -5.64 8.29 -0.39
CA GLN A 300 -6.69 8.25 0.63
C GLN A 300 -6.84 9.63 1.27
N VAL A 301 -8.06 10.11 1.39
CA VAL A 301 -8.36 11.39 2.05
C VAL A 301 -8.79 11.12 3.49
N ASP A 302 -8.18 11.83 4.42
CA ASP A 302 -8.36 11.64 5.86
C ASP A 302 -8.54 12.99 6.57
N PHE A 303 -9.68 13.15 7.19
CA PHE A 303 -10.01 14.27 8.07
C PHE A 303 -9.89 13.90 9.56
N ASN A 304 -9.78 12.61 9.87
CA ASN A 304 -9.89 12.09 11.23
C ASN A 304 -8.57 12.10 11.99
N LEU A 305 -7.47 11.67 11.37
CA LEU A 305 -6.17 11.61 12.04
C LEU A 305 -5.68 13.00 12.47
N PRO A 306 -5.75 14.07 11.64
CA PRO A 306 -5.39 15.41 12.06
C PRO A 306 -6.17 15.88 13.29
N GLU A 307 -7.49 15.69 13.32
CA GLU A 307 -8.35 16.02 14.45
C GLU A 307 -7.95 15.25 15.72
N ARG A 308 -7.82 13.93 15.62
CA ARG A 308 -7.45 13.05 16.76
C ARG A 308 -6.12 13.41 17.40
N PHE A 309 -5.17 13.88 16.60
CA PHE A 309 -3.87 14.34 17.06
C PHE A 309 -3.84 15.83 17.44
N GLY A 310 -4.94 16.57 17.26
CA GLY A 310 -5.00 18.01 17.46
C GLY A 310 -4.00 18.76 16.56
N ALA A 311 -3.84 18.29 15.32
CA ALA A 311 -2.99 18.94 14.34
C ALA A 311 -3.71 20.15 13.75
N PHE A 312 -3.05 21.30 13.68
CA PHE A 312 -3.63 22.53 13.13
C PHE A 312 -2.57 23.38 12.43
N TYR A 313 -3.03 24.26 11.57
CA TYR A 313 -2.28 25.37 11.00
C TYR A 313 -2.98 26.69 11.31
N VAL A 314 -2.26 27.80 11.18
CA VAL A 314 -2.82 29.14 11.31
C VAL A 314 -3.20 29.66 9.92
N ASP A 315 -4.48 29.95 9.74
CA ASP A 315 -5.02 30.48 8.48
C ASP A 315 -4.76 31.97 8.31
N ALA A 316 -5.12 32.53 7.16
CA ALA A 316 -4.90 33.93 6.80
C ALA A 316 -5.59 34.92 7.75
N ASP A 317 -6.70 34.52 8.34
CA ASP A 317 -7.45 35.30 9.32
C ASP A 317 -6.92 35.17 10.76
N GLY A 318 -5.84 34.40 10.97
CA GLY A 318 -5.25 34.13 12.27
C GLY A 318 -5.94 33.01 13.05
N SER A 319 -6.99 32.41 12.52
CA SER A 319 -7.68 31.27 13.16
C SER A 319 -6.89 29.97 13.02
N LYS A 320 -7.07 29.05 13.96
CA LYS A 320 -6.55 27.69 13.88
C LYS A 320 -7.51 26.83 13.06
N LYS A 321 -7.00 26.15 12.05
CA LYS A 321 -7.75 25.20 11.23
C LYS A 321 -7.05 23.86 11.15
N GLU A 322 -7.80 22.78 11.07
CA GLU A 322 -7.30 21.44 10.88
C GLU A 322 -6.96 21.22 9.40
N PRO A 323 -5.79 20.64 9.06
CA PRO A 323 -5.49 20.29 7.69
C PRO A 323 -6.26 19.06 7.25
N VAL A 324 -6.52 18.94 5.95
CA VAL A 324 -6.82 17.66 5.32
C VAL A 324 -5.51 16.90 5.19
N MET A 325 -5.50 15.61 5.50
CA MET A 325 -4.37 14.73 5.29
C MET A 325 -4.66 13.77 4.14
N ILE A 326 -3.77 13.72 3.15
CA ILE A 326 -3.87 12.79 2.05
C ILE A 326 -2.73 11.78 2.17
N HIS A 327 -3.07 10.50 2.26
CA HIS A 327 -2.12 9.40 2.27
C HIS A 327 -1.88 8.94 0.83
N ARG A 328 -0.63 8.73 0.44
CA ARG A 328 -0.26 8.31 -0.90
C ARG A 328 0.81 7.23 -0.87
N ALA A 329 0.58 6.17 -1.64
CA ALA A 329 1.60 5.22 -2.05
C ALA A 329 1.50 5.01 -3.57
N ILE A 330 2.61 4.90 -4.28
CA ILE A 330 2.68 4.64 -5.72
C ILE A 330 2.95 3.15 -5.96
N CYS A 331 4.07 2.65 -5.46
CA CYS A 331 4.41 1.23 -5.50
C CYS A 331 3.60 0.41 -4.49
N GLY A 332 3.15 1.04 -3.41
CA GLY A 332 2.51 0.42 -2.25
C GLY A 332 3.52 -0.20 -1.31
N SER A 333 4.11 -1.34 -1.66
CA SER A 333 5.28 -1.95 -1.04
C SER A 333 6.36 -2.11 -2.10
N MET A 334 7.59 -1.71 -1.80
CA MET A 334 8.73 -1.85 -2.70
C MET A 334 8.97 -3.33 -3.02
N GLU A 335 8.83 -4.21 -2.04
CA GLU A 335 8.96 -5.67 -2.19
C GLU A 335 7.89 -6.21 -3.16
N ARG A 336 6.62 -5.85 -2.94
CA ARG A 336 5.51 -6.27 -3.81
C ARG A 336 5.69 -5.75 -5.23
N PHE A 337 6.06 -4.49 -5.39
CA PHE A 337 6.25 -3.89 -6.71
C PHE A 337 7.43 -4.53 -7.44
N LEU A 338 8.55 -4.81 -6.76
CA LEU A 338 9.66 -5.58 -7.31
C LEU A 338 9.23 -7.00 -7.71
N GLY A 339 8.43 -7.68 -6.89
CA GLY A 339 7.86 -8.97 -7.24
C GLY A 339 7.06 -8.91 -8.55
N ILE A 340 6.21 -7.87 -8.70
CA ILE A 340 5.44 -7.63 -9.92
C ILE A 340 6.37 -7.36 -11.11
N LEU A 341 7.41 -6.54 -10.95
CA LEU A 341 8.37 -6.23 -12.02
C LEU A 341 9.16 -7.47 -12.45
N ILE A 342 9.61 -8.31 -11.50
CA ILE A 342 10.29 -9.58 -11.81
C ILE A 342 9.40 -10.44 -12.69
N GLU A 343 8.12 -10.58 -12.35
CA GLU A 343 7.17 -11.39 -13.10
C GLU A 343 6.76 -10.73 -14.43
N ASN A 344 6.55 -9.42 -14.46
CA ASN A 344 6.19 -8.68 -15.66
C ASN A 344 7.28 -8.77 -16.73
N TYR A 345 8.53 -8.57 -16.34
CA TYR A 345 9.67 -8.64 -17.24
C TYR A 345 10.23 -10.08 -17.42
N ALA A 346 9.67 -11.08 -16.73
CA ALA A 346 10.21 -12.45 -16.72
C ALA A 346 11.72 -12.50 -16.38
N GLY A 347 12.18 -11.63 -15.50
CA GLY A 347 13.59 -11.46 -15.12
C GLY A 347 14.44 -10.64 -16.09
N HIS A 348 13.90 -10.20 -17.22
CA HIS A 348 14.62 -9.39 -18.23
C HIS A 348 14.38 -7.90 -18.02
N PHE A 349 14.99 -7.33 -17.00
CA PHE A 349 14.81 -5.93 -16.64
C PHE A 349 15.33 -4.95 -17.72
N PRO A 350 14.73 -3.76 -17.86
CA PRO A 350 15.34 -2.69 -18.63
C PRO A 350 16.70 -2.32 -18.04
N LEU A 351 17.64 -1.89 -18.89
CA LEU A 351 19.05 -1.67 -18.50
C LEU A 351 19.23 -0.78 -17.29
N TRP A 352 18.42 0.26 -17.15
CA TRP A 352 18.49 1.22 -16.03
C TRP A 352 18.07 0.63 -14.67
N LEU A 353 17.34 -0.49 -14.70
CA LEU A 353 16.84 -1.19 -13.50
C LEU A 353 17.61 -2.49 -13.24
N ALA A 354 18.31 -3.03 -14.24
CA ALA A 354 19.03 -4.30 -14.12
C ALA A 354 20.08 -4.28 -13.00
N PRO A 355 20.18 -5.37 -12.17
CA PRO A 355 21.11 -5.46 -11.06
C PRO A 355 22.57 -5.58 -11.51
#